data_def91e1452fc1c18351966669f592bf7
#
_entry.id   def91e1452fc1c18351966669f592bf7
#
_cell.length_a   1.000
_cell.length_b   1.000
_cell.length_c   1.000
_cell.angle_alpha   90.00
_cell.angle_beta   90.00
_cell.angle_gamma   90.00
#
_symmetry.space_group_name_H-M   'P 1'
#
loop_
_entity.id
_entity.type
_entity.pdbx_description
1 polymer ?
#
loop_
_entity_poly.entity_id
_entity_poly.type
_entity_poly.pdbx_seq_one_letter_code
_entity_poly.pdbx_strand_id
1 'polypeptide(L)'
;TCDHVWVTGGVANLFLYISGIDIGDVNVNFLKGELGKSWDDTIAKAGKLLIDFPECIIMPSDVALHLEGNRVDHSIENLPIEAPIFDMGITSVRSLSRAIKSAGTIILNGPAGVFEQTDFALGTVEMLNACAESEGYAVMGGGHTATLVSQRGLADKMGHVSTGGGACLDLLAGRVLPGVASLEESAKRFRFSISKPLDHQ
;
A
#
# COMPACT_ATOMS: atom_id res chain seq x y z
N THR A 1 13.14 7.19 -6.33
CA THR A 1 13.70 5.81 -6.44
C THR A 1 13.57 5.13 -5.10
N CYS A 2 13.08 3.90 -5.09
CA CYS A 2 12.99 3.03 -3.92
C CYS A 2 13.65 1.68 -4.27
N ASP A 3 14.13 0.95 -3.27
CA ASP A 3 14.78 -0.34 -3.48
C ASP A 3 13.74 -1.43 -3.76
N HIS A 4 12.64 -1.43 -3.00
CA HIS A 4 11.56 -2.40 -3.14
C HIS A 4 10.19 -1.77 -2.99
N VAL A 5 9.23 -2.28 -3.76
CA VAL A 5 7.80 -1.98 -3.67
C VAL A 5 7.06 -3.29 -3.38
N TRP A 6 6.62 -3.44 -2.14
CA TRP A 6 5.79 -4.58 -1.77
C TRP A 6 4.33 -4.29 -2.10
N VAL A 7 3.75 -5.08 -2.97
CA VAL A 7 2.34 -4.97 -3.32
C VAL A 7 1.48 -5.84 -2.40
N THR A 8 0.38 -5.26 -1.91
CA THR A 8 -0.53 -5.92 -0.96
C THR A 8 -1.99 -5.67 -1.33
N GLY A 9 -2.92 -6.40 -0.75
CA GLY A 9 -4.36 -6.22 -0.99
C GLY A 9 -4.75 -6.33 -2.45
N GLY A 10 -5.72 -5.54 -2.91
CA GLY A 10 -6.19 -5.56 -4.30
C GLY A 10 -5.10 -5.26 -5.33
N VAL A 11 -4.09 -4.47 -4.97
CA VAL A 11 -2.93 -4.21 -5.84
C VAL A 11 -2.12 -5.50 -6.03
N ALA A 12 -1.91 -6.29 -4.97
CA ALA A 12 -1.24 -7.58 -5.10
C ALA A 12 -2.01 -8.52 -6.03
N ASN A 13 -3.33 -8.62 -5.87
CA ASN A 13 -4.17 -9.45 -6.74
C ASN A 13 -4.05 -9.03 -8.21
N LEU A 14 -3.98 -7.72 -8.47
CA LEU A 14 -3.77 -7.19 -9.82
C LEU A 14 -2.41 -7.63 -10.39
N PHE A 15 -1.33 -7.48 -9.62
CA PHE A 15 0.01 -7.85 -10.07
C PHE A 15 0.17 -9.37 -10.25
N LEU A 16 -0.43 -10.20 -9.38
CA LEU A 16 -0.50 -11.66 -9.56
C LEU A 16 -1.20 -12.02 -10.88
N TYR A 17 -2.37 -11.42 -11.14
CA TYR A 17 -3.10 -11.62 -12.39
C TYR A 17 -2.26 -11.25 -13.63
N ILE A 18 -1.61 -10.09 -13.61
CA ILE A 18 -0.78 -9.60 -14.73
C ILE A 18 0.46 -10.49 -14.94
N SER A 19 1.03 -11.05 -13.87
CA SER A 19 2.16 -11.99 -13.95
C SER A 19 1.78 -13.36 -14.53
N GLY A 20 0.50 -13.59 -14.84
CA GLY A 20 -0.01 -14.83 -15.43
C GLY A 20 -0.49 -15.86 -14.41
N ILE A 21 -0.58 -15.49 -13.13
CA ILE A 21 -1.17 -16.36 -12.10
C ILE A 21 -2.69 -16.25 -12.20
N ASP A 22 -3.35 -17.39 -12.35
CA ASP A 22 -4.81 -17.45 -12.30
C ASP A 22 -5.29 -17.29 -10.85
N ILE A 23 -5.90 -16.15 -10.57
CA ILE A 23 -6.41 -15.82 -9.23
C ILE A 23 -7.88 -16.18 -9.02
N GLY A 24 -8.52 -16.86 -9.99
CA GLY A 24 -9.94 -17.21 -10.01
C GLY A 24 -10.86 -16.06 -10.43
N ASP A 25 -11.99 -16.43 -11.03
CA ASP A 25 -12.92 -15.47 -11.62
C ASP A 25 -13.50 -14.49 -10.59
N VAL A 26 -13.71 -14.91 -9.37
CA VAL A 26 -14.24 -14.05 -8.28
C VAL A 26 -13.33 -12.84 -8.04
N ASN A 27 -12.01 -13.04 -8.02
CA ASN A 27 -11.04 -11.99 -7.78
C ASN A 27 -10.84 -11.11 -9.03
N VAL A 28 -10.84 -11.71 -10.22
CA VAL A 28 -10.76 -10.95 -11.49
C VAL A 28 -11.99 -10.05 -11.66
N ASN A 29 -13.19 -10.55 -11.37
CA ASN A 29 -14.42 -9.77 -11.47
C ASN A 29 -14.47 -8.64 -10.44
N PHE A 30 -13.97 -8.86 -9.22
CA PHE A 30 -13.80 -7.81 -8.21
C PHE A 30 -12.88 -6.70 -8.75
N LEU A 31 -11.69 -7.03 -9.25
CA LEU A 31 -10.75 -6.07 -9.81
C LEU A 31 -11.33 -5.28 -10.98
N LYS A 32 -12.05 -5.97 -11.88
CA LYS A 32 -12.76 -5.30 -13.01
C LYS A 32 -13.82 -4.33 -12.52
N GLY A 33 -14.55 -4.69 -11.47
CA GLY A 33 -15.56 -3.82 -10.84
C GLY A 33 -14.94 -2.55 -10.26
N GLU A 34 -13.85 -2.69 -9.50
CA GLU A 34 -13.13 -1.56 -8.88
C GLU A 34 -12.47 -0.63 -9.91
N LEU A 35 -11.85 -1.19 -10.93
CA LEU A 35 -11.13 -0.40 -11.94
C LEU A 35 -12.05 0.15 -13.03
N GLY A 36 -13.17 -0.50 -13.30
CA GLY A 36 -14.17 -0.07 -14.28
C GLY A 36 -13.54 0.30 -15.62
N LYS A 37 -13.75 1.54 -16.07
CA LYS A 37 -13.23 2.05 -17.35
C LYS A 37 -11.70 2.16 -17.41
N SER A 38 -11.02 2.14 -16.26
CA SER A 38 -9.56 2.22 -16.18
C SER A 38 -8.88 0.86 -16.28
N TRP A 39 -9.63 -0.23 -16.47
CA TRP A 39 -9.11 -1.59 -16.48
C TRP A 39 -7.94 -1.77 -17.45
N ASP A 40 -8.16 -1.52 -18.75
CA ASP A 40 -7.14 -1.77 -19.78
C ASP A 40 -5.89 -0.89 -19.58
N ASP A 41 -6.08 0.39 -19.24
CA ASP A 41 -4.99 1.32 -18.97
C ASP A 41 -4.19 0.91 -17.73
N THR A 42 -4.86 0.45 -16.67
CA THR A 42 -4.21 -0.01 -15.44
C THR A 42 -3.42 -1.28 -15.67
N ILE A 43 -4.00 -2.27 -16.38
CA ILE A 43 -3.31 -3.51 -16.76
C ILE A 43 -2.05 -3.20 -17.58
N ALA A 44 -2.16 -2.35 -18.59
CA ALA A 44 -1.02 -1.97 -19.44
C ALA A 44 0.09 -1.29 -18.63
N LYS A 45 -0.26 -0.36 -17.74
CA LYS A 45 0.71 0.35 -16.88
C LYS A 45 1.38 -0.58 -15.88
N ALA A 46 0.62 -1.43 -15.19
CA ALA A 46 1.17 -2.36 -14.22
C ALA A 46 2.04 -3.44 -14.89
N GLY A 47 1.62 -3.95 -16.07
CA GLY A 47 2.45 -4.86 -16.86
C GLY A 47 3.78 -4.22 -17.28
N LYS A 48 3.75 -2.95 -17.69
CA LYS A 48 4.98 -2.21 -17.99
C LYS A 48 5.89 -2.09 -16.76
N LEU A 49 5.34 -1.82 -15.58
CA LEU A 49 6.12 -1.75 -14.34
C LEU A 49 6.82 -3.07 -14.01
N LEU A 50 6.16 -4.23 -14.21
CA LEU A 50 6.79 -5.54 -14.01
C LEU A 50 7.95 -5.80 -14.99
N ILE A 51 7.83 -5.30 -16.23
CA ILE A 51 8.90 -5.43 -17.23
C ILE A 51 10.07 -4.50 -16.91
N ASP A 52 9.78 -3.24 -16.56
CA ASP A 52 10.80 -2.21 -16.34
C ASP A 52 11.53 -2.40 -14.98
N PHE A 53 10.86 -3.00 -13.98
CA PHE A 53 11.35 -3.12 -12.60
C PHE A 53 11.11 -4.52 -11.99
N PRO A 54 11.57 -5.60 -12.63
CA PRO A 54 11.20 -6.97 -12.25
C PRO A 54 11.65 -7.37 -10.85
N GLU A 55 12.75 -6.80 -10.36
CA GLU A 55 13.29 -7.12 -9.03
C GLU A 55 12.86 -6.12 -7.94
N CYS A 56 12.30 -4.99 -8.33
CA CYS A 56 11.83 -3.97 -7.40
C CYS A 56 10.43 -4.29 -6.84
N ILE A 57 9.56 -4.88 -7.68
CA ILE A 57 8.17 -5.18 -7.31
C ILE A 57 8.10 -6.57 -6.69
N ILE A 58 7.81 -6.61 -5.39
CA ILE A 58 7.72 -7.85 -4.62
C ILE A 58 6.26 -8.23 -4.44
N MET A 59 5.88 -9.35 -5.02
CA MET A 59 4.54 -9.94 -4.91
C MET A 59 4.48 -10.94 -3.74
N PRO A 60 3.31 -11.19 -3.13
CA PRO A 60 3.16 -12.23 -2.13
C PRO A 60 3.41 -13.63 -2.73
N SER A 61 3.98 -14.52 -1.94
CA SER A 61 4.16 -15.95 -2.26
C SER A 61 2.99 -16.82 -1.82
N ASP A 62 2.14 -16.28 -0.97
CA ASP A 62 0.92 -16.88 -0.46
C ASP A 62 -0.14 -15.81 -0.20
N VAL A 63 -1.39 -16.23 -0.22
CA VAL A 63 -2.58 -15.40 -0.03
C VAL A 63 -3.48 -16.01 1.04
N ALA A 64 -4.33 -15.19 1.66
CA ALA A 64 -5.36 -15.65 2.57
C ALA A 64 -6.73 -15.58 1.89
N LEU A 65 -7.31 -16.73 1.67
CA LEU A 65 -8.62 -16.93 1.06
C LEU A 65 -9.72 -16.89 2.13
N HIS A 66 -10.84 -16.28 1.77
CA HIS A 66 -12.09 -16.41 2.54
C HIS A 66 -12.88 -17.61 1.99
N LEU A 67 -12.69 -18.78 2.61
CA LEU A 67 -13.31 -20.02 2.17
C LEU A 67 -14.25 -20.55 3.26
N GLU A 68 -15.52 -20.72 2.93
CA GLU A 68 -16.55 -21.24 3.85
C GLU A 68 -16.61 -20.52 5.21
N GLY A 69 -16.41 -19.20 5.19
CA GLY A 69 -16.42 -18.36 6.39
C GLY A 69 -15.13 -18.36 7.19
N ASN A 70 -14.08 -19.05 6.72
CA ASN A 70 -12.78 -19.16 7.42
C ASN A 70 -11.66 -18.55 6.61
N ARG A 71 -10.58 -18.13 7.29
CA ARG A 71 -9.31 -17.80 6.68
C ARG A 71 -8.53 -19.08 6.35
N VAL A 72 -8.12 -19.22 5.10
CA VAL A 72 -7.24 -20.30 4.64
C VAL A 72 -6.05 -19.70 3.92
N ASP A 73 -4.86 -19.90 4.46
CA ASP A 73 -3.61 -19.47 3.79
C ASP A 73 -3.23 -20.46 2.69
N HIS A 74 -2.92 -19.94 1.50
CA HIS A 74 -2.71 -20.75 0.31
C HIS A 74 -1.55 -20.23 -0.53
N SER A 75 -0.65 -21.13 -0.97
CA SER A 75 0.42 -20.75 -1.90
C SER A 75 -0.16 -20.29 -3.24
N ILE A 76 0.44 -19.25 -3.82
CA ILE A 76 0.03 -18.78 -5.16
C ILE A 76 0.26 -19.83 -6.25
N GLU A 77 1.16 -20.78 -6.03
CA GLU A 77 1.44 -21.89 -6.97
C GLU A 77 0.27 -22.87 -7.08
N ASN A 78 -0.62 -22.89 -6.10
CA ASN A 78 -1.76 -23.79 -6.04
C ASN A 78 -3.09 -23.11 -6.40
N LEU A 79 -3.07 -21.87 -6.89
CA LEU A 79 -4.22 -21.19 -7.43
C LEU A 79 -4.51 -21.73 -8.86
N PRO A 80 -5.75 -21.61 -9.40
CA PRO A 80 -6.87 -20.87 -8.83
C PRO A 80 -7.68 -21.67 -7.79
N ILE A 81 -8.28 -20.93 -6.88
CA ILE A 81 -9.38 -21.39 -6.02
C ILE A 81 -10.48 -20.33 -6.13
N GLU A 82 -11.73 -20.77 -6.37
CA GLU A 82 -12.88 -19.88 -6.51
C GLU A 82 -13.34 -19.34 -5.12
N ALA A 83 -12.46 -18.58 -4.49
CA ALA A 83 -12.70 -17.91 -3.21
C ALA A 83 -12.05 -16.51 -3.23
N PRO A 84 -12.65 -15.53 -2.54
CA PRO A 84 -12.07 -14.20 -2.43
C PRO A 84 -10.72 -14.24 -1.72
N ILE A 85 -9.74 -13.51 -2.26
CA ILE A 85 -8.45 -13.24 -1.61
C ILE A 85 -8.62 -11.98 -0.78
N PHE A 86 -8.57 -12.11 0.54
CA PHE A 86 -8.85 -11.01 1.47
C PHE A 86 -7.62 -10.47 2.19
N ASP A 87 -6.51 -11.21 2.20
CA ASP A 87 -5.25 -10.75 2.81
C ASP A 87 -4.05 -11.46 2.17
N MET A 88 -2.84 -11.08 2.55
CA MET A 88 -1.64 -11.87 2.29
C MET A 88 -1.63 -13.12 3.17
N GLY A 89 -1.01 -14.20 2.71
CA GLY A 89 -0.74 -15.37 3.51
C GLY A 89 0.35 -15.13 4.57
N ILE A 90 0.43 -16.02 5.55
CA ILE A 90 1.33 -15.88 6.72
C ILE A 90 2.81 -15.83 6.32
N THR A 91 3.22 -16.51 5.25
CA THR A 91 4.60 -16.52 4.76
C THR A 91 4.98 -15.15 4.21
N SER A 92 4.11 -14.56 3.40
CA SER A 92 4.27 -13.23 2.83
C SER A 92 4.27 -12.15 3.92
N VAL A 93 3.36 -12.26 4.91
CA VAL A 93 3.32 -11.36 6.07
C VAL A 93 4.66 -11.37 6.82
N ARG A 94 5.21 -12.56 7.09
CA ARG A 94 6.52 -12.70 7.77
C ARG A 94 7.66 -12.10 6.96
N SER A 95 7.65 -12.29 5.65
CA SER A 95 8.69 -11.77 4.75
C SER A 95 8.63 -10.24 4.67
N LEU A 96 7.43 -9.66 4.52
CA LEU A 96 7.21 -8.22 4.56
C LEU A 96 7.64 -7.62 5.90
N SER A 97 7.26 -8.23 7.03
CA SER A 97 7.63 -7.74 8.36
C SER A 97 9.15 -7.70 8.55
N ARG A 98 9.90 -8.69 8.04
CA ARG A 98 11.37 -8.68 8.07
C ARG A 98 11.94 -7.55 7.21
N ALA A 99 11.41 -7.37 6.00
CA ALA A 99 11.85 -6.30 5.10
C ALA A 99 11.61 -4.91 5.73
N ILE A 100 10.44 -4.69 6.32
CA ILE A 100 10.12 -3.45 7.04
C ILE A 100 11.12 -3.18 8.16
N LYS A 101 11.42 -4.19 9.00
CA LYS A 101 12.34 -4.03 10.14
C LYS A 101 13.79 -3.74 9.72
N SER A 102 14.18 -4.11 8.51
CA SER A 102 15.53 -3.84 7.98
C SER A 102 15.63 -2.58 7.13
N ALA A 103 14.50 -1.93 6.83
CA ALA A 103 14.46 -0.76 5.97
C ALA A 103 14.83 0.53 6.72
N GLY A 104 15.61 1.40 6.09
CA GLY A 104 15.93 2.73 6.63
C GLY A 104 14.78 3.72 6.49
N THR A 105 13.99 3.60 5.42
CA THR A 105 12.79 4.43 5.18
C THR A 105 11.65 3.54 4.68
N ILE A 106 10.49 3.69 5.27
CA ILE A 106 9.31 2.92 4.96
C ILE A 106 8.19 3.89 4.56
N ILE A 107 7.56 3.65 3.41
CA ILE A 107 6.37 4.39 2.98
C ILE A 107 5.24 3.40 2.84
N LEU A 108 4.20 3.55 3.66
CA LEU A 108 3.04 2.68 3.68
C LEU A 108 1.80 3.46 3.28
N ASN A 109 1.05 2.93 2.30
CA ASN A 109 -0.19 3.54 1.88
C ASN A 109 -1.28 2.48 1.67
N GLY A 110 -2.27 2.49 2.54
CA GLY A 110 -3.38 1.56 2.55
C GLY A 110 -3.13 0.28 3.36
N PRO A 111 -4.20 -0.45 3.67
CA PRO A 111 -4.14 -1.73 4.38
C PRO A 111 -3.64 -2.85 3.47
N ALA A 112 -3.16 -3.93 4.08
CA ALA A 112 -2.68 -5.12 3.38
C ALA A 112 -3.81 -6.07 2.95
N GLY A 113 -4.99 -5.96 3.56
CA GLY A 113 -6.14 -6.82 3.30
C GLY A 113 -7.44 -6.21 3.81
N VAL A 114 -8.49 -7.03 3.89
CA VAL A 114 -9.83 -6.66 4.38
C VAL A 114 -9.80 -6.64 5.92
N PHE A 115 -9.12 -5.63 6.47
CA PHE A 115 -8.81 -5.52 7.90
C PHE A 115 -10.06 -5.31 8.79
N GLU A 116 -11.19 -4.95 8.19
CA GLU A 116 -12.49 -4.85 8.86
C GLU A 116 -13.00 -6.21 9.35
N GLN A 117 -12.53 -7.29 8.73
CA GLN A 117 -12.77 -8.64 9.16
C GLN A 117 -11.57 -9.14 9.98
N THR A 118 -11.81 -9.49 11.24
CA THR A 118 -10.75 -9.84 12.22
C THR A 118 -9.78 -10.89 11.70
N ASP A 119 -10.27 -11.91 11.03
CA ASP A 119 -9.44 -13.02 10.52
C ASP A 119 -8.53 -12.58 9.35
N PHE A 120 -8.88 -11.48 8.66
CA PHE A 120 -8.13 -10.94 7.53
C PHE A 120 -7.42 -9.63 7.85
N ALA A 121 -7.37 -9.24 9.13
CA ALA A 121 -6.62 -8.08 9.60
C ALA A 121 -5.13 -8.37 9.81
N LEU A 122 -4.70 -9.64 9.78
CA LEU A 122 -3.36 -10.07 10.16
C LEU A 122 -2.26 -9.33 9.37
N GLY A 123 -2.35 -9.31 8.06
CA GLY A 123 -1.36 -8.65 7.21
C GLY A 123 -1.20 -7.17 7.57
N THR A 124 -2.31 -6.45 7.73
CA THR A 124 -2.32 -5.03 8.09
C THR A 124 -1.74 -4.81 9.50
N VAL A 125 -2.16 -5.62 10.48
CA VAL A 125 -1.70 -5.51 11.87
C VAL A 125 -0.21 -5.74 11.99
N GLU A 126 0.30 -6.83 11.39
CA GLU A 126 1.72 -7.18 11.46
C GLU A 126 2.60 -6.18 10.70
N MET A 127 2.10 -5.63 9.60
CA MET A 127 2.77 -4.56 8.87
C MET A 127 2.92 -3.30 9.73
N LEU A 128 1.85 -2.87 10.44
CA LEU A 128 1.89 -1.73 11.36
C LEU A 128 2.80 -1.99 12.57
N ASN A 129 2.74 -3.19 13.16
CA ASN A 129 3.61 -3.58 14.26
C ASN A 129 5.09 -3.55 13.83
N ALA A 130 5.40 -4.10 12.65
CA ALA A 130 6.75 -4.10 12.11
C ALA A 130 7.28 -2.68 11.90
N CYS A 131 6.45 -1.75 11.41
CA CYS A 131 6.80 -0.33 11.28
C CYS A 131 7.08 0.31 12.65
N ALA A 132 6.25 0.01 13.66
CA ALA A 132 6.40 0.54 15.01
C ALA A 132 7.64 -0.01 15.77
N GLU A 133 8.13 -1.17 15.36
CA GLU A 133 9.33 -1.84 15.90
C GLU A 133 10.59 -1.56 15.08
N SER A 134 10.45 -0.95 13.90
CA SER A 134 11.59 -0.61 13.04
C SER A 134 12.33 0.61 13.55
N GLU A 135 13.65 0.64 13.38
CA GLU A 135 14.47 1.83 13.58
C GLU A 135 14.40 2.80 12.37
N GLY A 136 13.78 2.35 11.27
CA GLY A 136 13.60 3.14 10.06
C GLY A 136 12.55 4.24 10.20
N TYR A 137 12.65 5.27 9.36
CA TYR A 137 11.67 6.35 9.32
C TYR A 137 10.41 5.90 8.58
N ALA A 138 9.32 5.66 9.31
CA ALA A 138 8.07 5.16 8.74
C ALA A 138 7.08 6.30 8.45
N VAL A 139 6.69 6.45 7.20
CA VAL A 139 5.65 7.38 6.73
C VAL A 139 4.39 6.60 6.41
N MET A 140 3.31 6.93 7.10
CA MET A 140 1.99 6.32 6.88
C MET A 140 1.11 7.26 6.08
N GLY A 141 0.61 6.80 4.93
CA GLY A 141 -0.34 7.52 4.08
C GLY A 141 -1.71 6.83 4.05
N GLY A 142 -2.75 7.63 3.90
CA GLY A 142 -4.13 7.17 3.77
C GLY A 142 -4.96 7.25 5.05
N GLY A 143 -6.20 7.71 4.92
CA GLY A 143 -7.11 7.93 6.06
C GLY A 143 -7.39 6.66 6.86
N HIS A 144 -7.62 5.53 6.20
CA HIS A 144 -7.85 4.24 6.85
C HIS A 144 -6.63 3.79 7.67
N THR A 145 -5.43 3.88 7.09
CA THR A 145 -4.18 3.53 7.77
C THR A 145 -3.92 4.45 8.95
N ALA A 146 -4.13 5.77 8.80
CA ALA A 146 -3.98 6.75 9.88
C ALA A 146 -4.94 6.45 11.05
N THR A 147 -6.19 6.08 10.75
CA THR A 147 -7.18 5.69 11.76
C THR A 147 -6.73 4.46 12.53
N LEU A 148 -6.25 3.41 11.84
CA LEU A 148 -5.75 2.19 12.47
C LEU A 148 -4.54 2.44 13.37
N VAL A 149 -3.59 3.23 12.90
CA VAL A 149 -2.40 3.64 13.67
C VAL A 149 -2.82 4.34 14.97
N SER A 150 -3.78 5.28 14.89
CA SER A 150 -4.31 5.99 16.05
C SER A 150 -5.05 5.07 17.02
N GLN A 151 -5.93 4.20 16.51
CA GLN A 151 -6.70 3.27 17.33
C GLN A 151 -5.82 2.26 18.08
N ARG A 152 -4.65 1.92 17.51
CA ARG A 152 -3.68 1.02 18.11
C ARG A 152 -2.65 1.72 19.02
N GLY A 153 -2.72 3.03 19.14
CA GLY A 153 -1.76 3.80 19.94
C GLY A 153 -0.33 3.77 19.39
N LEU A 154 -0.18 3.63 18.06
CA LEU A 154 1.12 3.51 17.40
C LEU A 154 1.59 4.83 16.77
N ALA A 155 0.82 5.92 16.89
CA ALA A 155 1.10 7.18 16.20
C ALA A 155 2.49 7.76 16.58
N ASP A 156 2.84 7.71 17.85
CA ASP A 156 4.12 8.22 18.37
C ASP A 156 5.34 7.37 17.96
N LYS A 157 5.09 6.17 17.43
CA LYS A 157 6.15 5.27 16.94
C LYS A 157 6.38 5.43 15.42
N MET A 158 5.56 6.22 14.75
CA MET A 158 5.68 6.49 13.32
C MET A 158 6.44 7.80 13.12
N GLY A 159 7.28 7.85 12.10
CA GLY A 159 7.99 9.07 11.72
C GLY A 159 7.03 10.16 11.22
N HIS A 160 5.98 9.77 10.49
CA HIS A 160 4.93 10.68 10.04
C HIS A 160 3.64 9.90 9.73
N VAL A 161 2.49 10.49 10.13
CA VAL A 161 1.17 9.95 9.80
C VAL A 161 0.41 11.00 8.98
N SER A 162 0.20 10.71 7.69
CA SER A 162 -0.51 11.60 6.77
C SER A 162 -1.95 11.14 6.56
N THR A 163 -2.90 12.03 6.76
CA THR A 163 -4.31 11.81 6.41
C THR A 163 -4.60 12.05 4.92
N GLY A 164 -3.65 12.67 4.20
CA GLY A 164 -3.76 13.02 2.77
C GLY A 164 -3.24 11.92 1.83
N GLY A 165 -3.77 10.69 1.92
CA GLY A 165 -3.26 9.52 1.18
C GLY A 165 -2.99 9.75 -0.31
N GLY A 166 -3.97 10.26 -1.06
CA GLY A 166 -3.81 10.58 -2.48
C GLY A 166 -2.78 11.67 -2.73
N ALA A 167 -2.79 12.74 -1.93
CA ALA A 167 -1.81 13.83 -2.05
C ALA A 167 -0.39 13.35 -1.73
N CYS A 168 -0.23 12.43 -0.76
CA CYS A 168 1.07 11.83 -0.46
C CYS A 168 1.62 11.06 -1.66
N LEU A 169 0.79 10.23 -2.30
CA LEU A 169 1.17 9.49 -3.51
C LEU A 169 1.47 10.42 -4.70
N ASP A 170 0.69 11.48 -4.89
CA ASP A 170 0.94 12.46 -5.95
C ASP A 170 2.27 13.20 -5.73
N LEU A 171 2.59 13.56 -4.48
CA LEU A 171 3.88 14.17 -4.14
C LEU A 171 5.03 13.20 -4.44
N LEU A 172 4.92 11.94 -4.03
CA LEU A 172 5.93 10.91 -4.30
C LEU A 172 6.11 10.64 -5.79
N ALA A 173 5.03 10.75 -6.57
CA ALA A 173 5.05 10.65 -8.03
C ALA A 173 5.60 11.91 -8.73
N GLY A 174 6.02 12.93 -7.98
CA GLY A 174 6.50 14.22 -8.53
C GLY A 174 5.41 15.06 -9.16
N ARG A 175 4.13 14.79 -8.85
CA ARG A 175 3.01 15.57 -9.37
C ARG A 175 2.85 16.88 -8.60
N VAL A 176 2.37 17.89 -9.32
CA VAL A 176 2.01 19.18 -8.71
C VAL A 176 0.75 19.00 -7.84
N LEU A 177 0.86 19.37 -6.57
CA LEU A 177 -0.29 19.36 -5.67
C LEU A 177 -1.13 20.63 -5.87
N PRO A 178 -2.41 20.55 -6.31
CA PRO A 178 -3.22 21.72 -6.65
C PRO A 178 -3.34 22.74 -5.52
N GLY A 179 -3.46 22.26 -4.27
CA GLY A 179 -3.53 23.13 -3.09
C GLY A 179 -2.24 23.92 -2.87
N VAL A 180 -1.07 23.27 -3.00
CA VAL A 180 0.24 23.93 -2.88
C VAL A 180 0.42 24.93 -4.00
N ALA A 181 0.15 24.54 -5.25
CA ALA A 181 0.27 25.42 -6.40
C ALA A 181 -0.61 26.69 -6.28
N SER A 182 -1.84 26.54 -5.79
CA SER A 182 -2.74 27.66 -5.54
C SER A 182 -2.21 28.62 -4.45
N LEU A 183 -1.60 28.08 -3.39
CA LEU A 183 -0.98 28.89 -2.33
C LEU A 183 0.26 29.62 -2.85
N GLU A 184 1.09 28.95 -3.65
CA GLU A 184 2.27 29.58 -4.27
C GLU A 184 1.89 30.70 -5.24
N GLU A 185 0.85 30.47 -6.05
CA GLU A 185 0.32 31.50 -6.96
C GLU A 185 -0.24 32.68 -6.17
N SER A 186 -1.00 32.42 -5.12
CA SER A 186 -1.51 33.47 -4.21
C SER A 186 -0.38 34.27 -3.58
N ALA A 187 0.66 33.60 -3.08
CA ALA A 187 1.83 34.25 -2.50
C ALA A 187 2.54 35.16 -3.52
N LYS A 188 2.70 34.70 -4.75
CA LYS A 188 3.26 35.51 -5.86
C LYS A 188 2.39 36.73 -6.19
N ARG A 189 1.07 36.53 -6.27
CA ARG A 189 0.09 37.56 -6.61
C ARG A 189 -0.01 38.66 -5.57
N PHE A 190 0.04 38.30 -4.31
CA PHE A 190 -0.12 39.23 -3.19
C PHE A 190 1.21 39.71 -2.58
N ARG A 191 2.36 39.37 -3.20
CA ARG A 191 3.72 39.75 -2.77
C ARG A 191 4.02 39.48 -1.29
N PHE A 192 3.46 38.42 -0.74
CA PHE A 192 3.88 37.98 0.57
C PHE A 192 5.30 37.41 0.46
N SER A 193 6.29 38.13 1.02
CA SER A 193 7.59 37.54 1.28
C SER A 193 7.40 36.42 2.28
N ILE A 194 7.67 35.19 1.91
CA ILE A 194 7.87 34.12 2.87
C ILE A 194 9.20 34.42 3.54
N SER A 195 9.14 35.20 4.63
CA SER A 195 10.29 35.42 5.49
C SER A 195 10.60 34.09 6.16
N LYS A 196 11.80 33.59 5.90
CA LYS A 196 12.54 32.45 6.50
C LYS A 196 11.77 31.46 7.38
N PRO A 197 12.08 30.16 7.27
CA PRO A 197 11.59 29.16 8.23
C PRO A 197 11.89 29.63 9.65
N LEU A 198 10.93 29.49 10.55
CA LEU A 198 11.14 29.65 11.98
C LEU A 198 12.22 28.64 12.39
N ASP A 199 13.41 29.14 12.74
CA ASP A 199 14.43 28.33 13.40
C ASP A 199 13.83 27.85 14.73
N HIS A 200 13.48 26.58 14.79
CA HIS A 200 13.12 25.95 16.04
C HIS A 200 14.39 25.78 16.87
N GLN A 201 14.50 26.64 17.89
CA GLN A 201 15.38 26.41 19.02
C GLN A 201 14.83 25.28 19.90
#